data_628ba6a9934c97cbb6636c9174c7a1ba
#
_entry.id   628ba6a9934c97cbb6636c9174c7a1ba
#
_cell.length_a   1.000
_cell.length_b   1.000
_cell.length_c   1.000
_cell.angle_alpha   90.00
_cell.angle_beta   90.00
_cell.angle_gamma   90.00
#
_symmetry.space_group_name_H-M   'P 1'
#
loop_
_entity.id
_entity.type
_entity.pdbx_description
1 polymer ?
#
loop_
_entity_poly.entity_id
_entity_poly.type
_entity_poly.pdbx_seq_one_letter_code
_entity_poly.pdbx_strand_id
1 'polypeptide(L)'
;MLVGEVTGAQVLEADDRWRGAYGSAATTPEGARALAAVPTGAHLDVVFGMWCGDSVREVTKFLRYVERGSQPFSYRLIAVDRAKHAEGFTEGRDIRFVPTFIVMRDGREVGRVIESPRTELGADLASLLSGSASGPITGRAD
;
A
#
# COMPACT_ATOMS: atom_id res chain seq x y z
N MET A 1 5.22 -18.97 -4.14
CA MET A 1 4.66 -17.62 -4.20
C MET A 1 4.08 -17.26 -2.84
N LEU A 2 4.42 -16.06 -2.34
CA LEU A 2 3.85 -15.60 -1.06
C LEU A 2 2.38 -15.27 -1.22
N VAL A 3 1.54 -15.73 -0.30
CA VAL A 3 0.11 -15.43 -0.23
C VAL A 3 -0.27 -15.29 1.25
N GLY A 4 -1.09 -14.28 1.55
CA GLY A 4 -1.50 -13.97 2.91
C GLY A 4 -0.67 -12.84 3.51
N GLU A 5 -0.74 -12.69 4.82
CA GLU A 5 -0.01 -11.63 5.51
C GLU A 5 1.49 -11.93 5.49
N VAL A 6 2.29 -10.94 5.10
CA VAL A 6 3.74 -11.05 5.00
C VAL A 6 4.39 -9.79 5.58
N THR A 7 5.69 -9.89 5.86
CA THR A 7 6.50 -8.74 6.29
C THR A 7 7.25 -8.15 5.09
N GLY A 8 7.70 -6.91 5.21
CA GLY A 8 8.56 -6.31 4.20
C GLY A 8 9.84 -7.10 3.97
N ALA A 9 10.43 -7.64 5.04
CA ALA A 9 11.62 -8.48 4.94
C ALA A 9 11.36 -9.74 4.12
N GLN A 10 10.24 -10.42 4.36
CA GLN A 10 9.88 -11.61 3.57
C GLN A 10 9.73 -11.30 2.09
N VAL A 11 9.10 -10.17 1.78
CA VAL A 11 8.89 -9.73 0.40
C VAL A 11 10.23 -9.48 -0.29
N LEU A 12 11.13 -8.74 0.36
CA LEU A 12 12.42 -8.39 -0.22
C LEU A 12 13.35 -9.59 -0.34
N GLU A 13 13.28 -10.55 0.59
CA GLU A 13 14.08 -11.77 0.51
C GLU A 13 13.61 -12.71 -0.60
N ALA A 14 12.33 -12.67 -0.93
CA ALA A 14 11.73 -13.63 -1.86
C ALA A 14 12.08 -13.39 -3.33
N ASP A 15 12.46 -12.17 -3.71
CA ASP A 15 12.54 -11.82 -5.14
C ASP A 15 13.54 -10.69 -5.39
N ASP A 16 14.50 -10.93 -6.30
CA ASP A 16 15.54 -9.96 -6.67
C ASP A 16 14.94 -8.70 -7.30
N ARG A 17 13.88 -8.83 -8.08
CA ARG A 17 13.20 -7.70 -8.72
C ARG A 17 12.64 -6.73 -7.67
N TRP A 18 12.09 -7.28 -6.60
CA TRP A 18 11.58 -6.48 -5.49
C TRP A 18 12.72 -5.75 -4.76
N ARG A 19 13.84 -6.44 -4.53
CA ARG A 19 15.01 -5.80 -3.90
C ARG A 19 15.55 -4.64 -4.74
N GLY A 20 15.66 -4.86 -6.05
CA GLY A 20 16.13 -3.82 -6.97
C GLY A 20 15.21 -2.60 -6.99
N ALA A 21 13.91 -2.84 -7.06
CA ALA A 21 12.92 -1.76 -7.06
C ALA A 21 12.92 -1.00 -5.72
N TYR A 22 13.06 -1.70 -4.61
CA TYR A 22 13.16 -1.07 -3.30
C TYR A 22 14.38 -0.13 -3.24
N GLY A 23 15.52 -0.60 -3.73
CA GLY A 23 16.75 0.20 -3.73
C GLY A 23 16.67 1.48 -4.55
N SER A 24 15.83 1.51 -5.59
CA SER A 24 15.65 2.65 -6.46
C SER A 24 14.29 3.33 -6.36
N ALA A 25 13.50 2.98 -5.34
CA ALA A 25 12.14 3.49 -5.18
C ALA A 25 12.13 5.02 -5.04
N ALA A 26 11.27 5.68 -5.82
CA ALA A 26 11.18 7.13 -5.88
C ALA A 26 10.18 7.65 -4.84
N THR A 27 10.66 7.93 -3.63
CA THR A 27 9.88 8.63 -2.61
C THR A 27 10.18 10.12 -2.67
N THR A 28 9.27 10.94 -2.13
CA THR A 28 9.48 12.39 -2.10
C THR A 28 9.54 12.90 -0.66
N PRO A 29 10.31 13.99 -0.42
CA PRO A 29 10.31 14.61 0.92
C PRO A 29 8.92 15.07 1.36
N GLU A 30 8.12 15.58 0.41
CA GLU A 30 6.74 16.04 0.67
C GLU A 30 5.86 14.88 1.10
N GLY A 31 5.94 13.74 0.40
CA GLY A 31 5.20 12.53 0.77
C GLY A 31 5.58 12.02 2.13
N ALA A 32 6.88 11.99 2.43
CA ALA A 32 7.36 11.56 3.74
C ALA A 32 6.84 12.47 4.86
N ARG A 33 6.89 13.78 4.66
CA ARG A 33 6.36 14.73 5.66
C ARG A 33 4.86 14.57 5.85
N ALA A 34 4.11 14.41 4.76
CA ALA A 34 2.66 14.23 4.82
C ALA A 34 2.29 12.99 5.62
N LEU A 35 2.97 11.87 5.37
CA LEU A 35 2.72 10.62 6.10
C LEU A 35 3.06 10.73 7.57
N ALA A 36 4.15 11.44 7.90
CA ALA A 36 4.56 11.64 9.30
C ALA A 36 3.57 12.52 10.07
N ALA A 37 2.82 13.35 9.38
CA ALA A 37 1.92 14.32 10.00
C ALA A 37 0.48 13.84 10.16
N VAL A 38 0.11 12.65 9.66
CA VAL A 38 -1.27 12.16 9.78
C VAL A 38 -1.61 11.87 11.25
N PRO A 39 -2.87 12.07 11.68
CA PRO A 39 -3.29 11.75 13.03
C PRO A 39 -3.19 10.25 13.30
N THR A 40 -3.04 9.88 14.57
CA THR A 40 -3.07 8.47 14.97
C THR A 40 -4.47 7.89 14.81
N GLY A 41 -4.57 6.55 14.76
CA GLY A 41 -5.86 5.84 14.76
C GLY A 41 -6.27 5.24 13.43
N ALA A 42 -5.55 5.52 12.33
CA ALA A 42 -5.82 4.89 11.04
C ALA A 42 -5.00 3.62 10.87
N HIS A 43 -5.51 2.73 10.04
CA HIS A 43 -4.84 1.48 9.66
C HIS A 43 -4.87 1.33 8.15
N LEU A 44 -3.82 0.76 7.59
CA LEU A 44 -3.67 0.58 6.15
C LEU A 44 -3.43 -0.89 5.84
N ASP A 45 -4.25 -1.46 4.96
CA ASP A 45 -3.98 -2.78 4.39
C ASP A 45 -3.47 -2.60 2.96
N VAL A 46 -2.29 -3.14 2.67
CA VAL A 46 -1.69 -3.12 1.34
C VAL A 46 -1.91 -4.47 0.71
N VAL A 47 -2.81 -4.55 -0.26
CA VAL A 47 -3.13 -5.79 -0.99
C VAL A 47 -2.39 -5.77 -2.32
N PHE A 48 -1.55 -6.76 -2.55
CA PHE A 48 -0.63 -6.71 -3.69
C PHE A 48 -0.26 -8.11 -4.20
N GLY A 49 0.25 -8.17 -5.42
CA GLY A 49 0.76 -9.41 -6.01
C GLY A 49 2.26 -9.36 -6.21
N MET A 50 2.98 -10.36 -5.72
CA MET A 50 4.43 -10.47 -5.96
C MET A 50 4.76 -10.52 -7.46
N TRP A 51 3.83 -11.05 -8.26
CA TRP A 51 3.90 -11.25 -9.71
C TRP A 51 3.57 -9.98 -10.51
N CYS A 52 3.03 -8.94 -9.87
CA CYS A 52 2.48 -7.76 -10.56
C CYS A 52 3.49 -6.61 -10.59
N GLY A 53 3.82 -6.11 -11.79
CA GLY A 53 4.77 -5.01 -11.97
C GLY A 53 4.34 -3.71 -11.28
N ASP A 54 3.04 -3.41 -11.30
CA ASP A 54 2.52 -2.23 -10.59
C ASP A 54 2.68 -2.38 -9.08
N SER A 55 2.51 -3.61 -8.56
CA SER A 55 2.77 -3.90 -7.15
C SER A 55 4.24 -3.69 -6.80
N VAL A 56 5.15 -4.18 -7.65
CA VAL A 56 6.59 -4.00 -7.43
C VAL A 56 6.91 -2.51 -7.33
N ARG A 57 6.39 -1.71 -8.25
CA ARG A 57 6.67 -0.27 -8.29
C ARG A 57 6.12 0.46 -7.06
N GLU A 58 4.85 0.26 -6.75
CA GLU A 58 4.18 1.07 -5.72
C GLU A 58 4.42 0.56 -4.30
N VAL A 59 4.44 -0.76 -4.11
CA VAL A 59 4.65 -1.30 -2.76
C VAL A 59 6.08 -1.07 -2.29
N THR A 60 7.07 -1.10 -3.19
CA THR A 60 8.45 -0.76 -2.80
C THR A 60 8.60 0.69 -2.38
N LYS A 61 7.88 1.63 -3.01
CA LYS A 61 7.81 3.03 -2.54
C LYS A 61 7.24 3.10 -1.13
N PHE A 62 6.13 2.38 -0.89
CA PHE A 62 5.53 2.34 0.42
C PHE A 62 6.50 1.80 1.47
N LEU A 63 7.21 0.71 1.16
CA LEU A 63 8.19 0.12 2.07
C LEU A 63 9.31 1.11 2.40
N ARG A 64 9.73 1.93 1.44
CA ARG A 64 10.71 2.99 1.71
C ARG A 64 10.14 4.05 2.63
N TYR A 65 8.89 4.46 2.44
CA TYR A 65 8.26 5.44 3.31
C TYR A 65 8.16 4.98 4.77
N VAL A 66 7.96 3.67 5.00
CA VAL A 66 7.78 3.13 6.37
C VAL A 66 9.02 2.43 6.92
N GLU A 67 10.17 2.53 6.24
CA GLU A 67 11.36 1.76 6.61
C GLU A 67 11.87 2.06 8.01
N ARG A 68 11.63 3.26 8.54
CA ARG A 68 12.07 3.66 9.88
C ARG A 68 11.15 3.16 10.99
N GLY A 69 9.94 2.70 10.64
CA GLY A 69 9.01 2.12 11.61
C GLY A 69 8.40 3.12 12.60
N SER A 70 8.40 4.42 12.27
CA SER A 70 7.92 5.47 13.18
C SER A 70 6.66 6.19 12.67
N GLN A 71 5.97 5.64 11.68
CA GLN A 71 4.76 6.25 11.15
C GLN A 71 3.60 6.17 12.16
N PRO A 72 2.67 7.16 12.17
CA PRO A 72 1.58 7.23 13.15
C PRO A 72 0.38 6.35 12.84
N PHE A 73 0.45 5.51 11.83
CA PHE A 73 -0.60 4.56 11.46
C PHE A 73 -0.04 3.14 11.49
N SER A 74 -0.92 2.15 11.68
CA SER A 74 -0.54 0.74 11.55
C SER A 74 -0.76 0.27 10.12
N TYR A 75 -0.09 -0.81 9.72
CA TYR A 75 -0.31 -1.39 8.40
C TYR A 75 -0.05 -2.89 8.39
N ARG A 76 -0.64 -3.54 7.38
CA ARG A 76 -0.34 -4.93 7.04
C ARG A 76 -0.06 -5.03 5.56
N LEU A 77 0.81 -5.97 5.19
CA LEU A 77 1.06 -6.34 3.80
C LEU A 77 0.37 -7.67 3.54
N ILE A 78 -0.51 -7.70 2.55
CA ILE A 78 -1.30 -8.88 2.19
C ILE A 78 -1.01 -9.25 0.75
N ALA A 79 -0.23 -10.32 0.56
CA ALA A 79 0.09 -10.81 -0.78
C ALA A 79 -1.05 -11.69 -1.29
N VAL A 80 -1.40 -11.55 -2.57
CA VAL A 80 -2.46 -12.33 -3.20
C VAL A 80 -1.91 -13.22 -4.31
N ASP A 81 -2.66 -14.28 -4.63
CA ASP A 81 -2.38 -15.13 -5.78
C ASP A 81 -2.81 -14.43 -7.08
N ARG A 82 -2.61 -15.09 -8.22
CA ARG A 82 -2.92 -14.48 -9.52
C ARG A 82 -4.41 -14.27 -9.76
N ALA A 83 -5.27 -14.92 -8.99
CA ALA A 83 -6.71 -14.67 -8.99
C ALA A 83 -7.08 -13.50 -8.05
N LYS A 84 -6.08 -12.85 -7.46
CA LYS A 84 -6.23 -11.74 -6.50
C LYS A 84 -6.92 -12.16 -5.22
N HIS A 85 -6.62 -13.39 -4.76
CA HIS A 85 -7.18 -13.93 -3.51
C HIS A 85 -6.08 -14.19 -2.48
N ALA A 86 -6.42 -13.95 -1.22
CA ALA A 86 -5.69 -14.41 -0.05
C ALA A 86 -6.74 -14.78 0.98
N GLU A 87 -6.93 -16.08 1.21
CA GLU A 87 -7.96 -16.59 2.12
C GLU A 87 -7.84 -15.96 3.50
N GLY A 88 -8.96 -15.50 4.04
CA GLY A 88 -9.00 -14.83 5.32
C GLY A 88 -8.76 -13.32 5.27
N PHE A 89 -8.36 -12.78 4.11
CA PHE A 89 -7.97 -11.37 3.99
C PHE A 89 -8.73 -10.60 2.92
N THR A 90 -9.11 -11.24 1.82
CA THR A 90 -9.67 -10.52 0.67
C THR A 90 -11.18 -10.69 0.47
N GLU A 91 -11.83 -11.60 1.20
CA GLU A 91 -13.25 -11.85 1.03
C GLU A 91 -14.07 -10.59 1.32
N GLY A 92 -14.97 -10.27 0.39
CA GLY A 92 -15.86 -9.12 0.54
C GLY A 92 -15.21 -7.76 0.34
N ARG A 93 -13.93 -7.69 -0.06
CA ARG A 93 -13.21 -6.43 -0.17
C ARG A 93 -13.15 -5.86 -1.59
N ASP A 94 -13.68 -6.58 -2.58
CA ASP A 94 -13.74 -6.13 -3.97
C ASP A 94 -12.37 -5.71 -4.51
N ILE A 95 -11.41 -6.62 -4.47
CA ILE A 95 -10.06 -6.39 -4.98
C ILE A 95 -10.05 -6.68 -6.48
N ARG A 96 -10.10 -5.65 -7.30
CA ARG A 96 -10.14 -5.77 -8.77
C ARG A 96 -8.77 -5.54 -9.40
N PHE A 97 -7.96 -4.68 -8.79
CA PHE A 97 -6.62 -4.34 -9.27
C PHE A 97 -5.65 -4.43 -8.11
N VAL A 98 -4.40 -4.73 -8.41
CA VAL A 98 -3.34 -4.70 -7.41
C VAL A 98 -2.18 -3.84 -7.91
N PRO A 99 -1.51 -3.09 -7.04
CA PRO A 99 -1.79 -3.03 -5.59
C PRO A 99 -3.03 -2.19 -5.29
N THR A 100 -3.68 -2.49 -4.18
CA THR A 100 -4.74 -1.64 -3.61
C THR A 100 -4.38 -1.34 -2.16
N PHE A 101 -4.30 -0.07 -1.84
CA PHE A 101 -3.97 0.41 -0.49
C PHE A 101 -5.28 0.83 0.17
N ILE A 102 -5.74 0.07 1.16
CA ILE A 102 -7.06 0.28 1.80
C ILE A 102 -6.86 0.95 3.15
N VAL A 103 -7.41 2.16 3.29
CA VAL A 103 -7.32 2.93 4.53
C VAL A 103 -8.57 2.66 5.36
N MET A 104 -8.35 2.24 6.61
CA MET A 104 -9.41 1.90 7.57
C MET A 104 -9.33 2.82 8.77
N ARG A 105 -10.48 3.20 9.31
CA ARG A 105 -10.59 3.92 10.58
C ARG A 105 -11.85 3.44 11.30
N ASP A 106 -11.69 3.08 12.57
CA ASP A 106 -12.81 2.59 13.39
C ASP A 106 -13.54 1.39 12.76
N GLY A 107 -12.77 0.49 12.13
CA GLY A 107 -13.33 -0.71 11.48
C GLY A 107 -14.02 -0.48 10.15
N ARG A 108 -13.94 0.74 9.59
CA ARG A 108 -14.59 1.08 8.31
C ARG A 108 -13.57 1.52 7.29
N GLU A 109 -13.82 1.19 6.03
CA GLU A 109 -12.98 1.68 4.95
C GLU A 109 -13.28 3.16 4.70
N VAL A 110 -12.26 3.99 4.84
CA VAL A 110 -12.32 5.43 4.54
C VAL A 110 -12.17 5.66 3.03
N GLY A 111 -11.28 4.92 2.40
CA GLY A 111 -10.98 5.00 0.99
C GLY A 111 -9.84 4.08 0.62
N ARG A 112 -9.45 4.10 -0.64
CA ARG A 112 -8.35 3.26 -1.13
C ARG A 112 -7.63 3.92 -2.29
N VAL A 113 -6.33 3.66 -2.40
CA VAL A 113 -5.55 4.00 -3.60
C VAL A 113 -5.48 2.74 -4.45
N ILE A 114 -5.97 2.82 -5.68
CA ILE A 114 -6.09 1.67 -6.58
C ILE A 114 -5.02 1.74 -7.65
N GLU A 115 -4.14 0.74 -7.69
CA GLU A 115 -3.12 0.46 -8.68
C GLU A 115 -2.00 1.50 -8.72
N SER A 116 -2.29 2.75 -9.04
CA SER A 116 -1.32 3.84 -9.06
C SER A 116 -1.92 5.09 -8.44
N PRO A 117 -1.11 5.94 -7.80
CA PRO A 117 -1.62 7.17 -7.22
C PRO A 117 -2.02 8.17 -8.31
N ARG A 118 -2.88 9.12 -7.94
CA ARG A 118 -3.29 10.21 -8.83
C ARG A 118 -2.23 11.31 -8.89
N THR A 119 -1.64 11.64 -7.75
CA THR A 119 -0.58 12.63 -7.66
C THR A 119 0.73 11.96 -7.27
N GLU A 120 0.88 11.55 -6.02
CA GLU A 120 2.06 10.85 -5.52
C GLU A 120 1.62 9.95 -4.37
N LEU A 121 2.21 8.76 -4.24
CA LEU A 121 1.74 7.73 -3.30
C LEU A 121 1.65 8.23 -1.86
N GLY A 122 2.73 8.84 -1.37
CA GLY A 122 2.75 9.34 0.01
C GLY A 122 1.68 10.41 0.25
N ALA A 123 1.52 11.33 -0.68
CA ALA A 123 0.53 12.40 -0.59
C ALA A 123 -0.90 11.86 -0.63
N ASP A 124 -1.17 10.93 -1.55
CA ASP A 124 -2.51 10.34 -1.69
C ASP A 124 -2.88 9.49 -0.47
N LEU A 125 -1.94 8.69 0.03
CA LEU A 125 -2.17 7.91 1.26
C LEU A 125 -2.41 8.83 2.45
N ALA A 126 -1.60 9.89 2.59
CA ALA A 126 -1.76 10.82 3.70
C ALA A 126 -3.12 11.51 3.67
N SER A 127 -3.63 11.85 2.48
CA SER A 127 -4.95 12.49 2.35
C SER A 127 -6.07 11.59 2.86
N LEU A 128 -5.99 10.28 2.61
CA LEU A 128 -6.96 9.31 3.12
C LEU A 128 -6.75 9.05 4.62
N LEU A 129 -5.50 8.88 5.03
CA LEU A 129 -5.16 8.59 6.43
C LEU A 129 -5.52 9.73 7.37
N SER A 130 -5.44 10.99 6.90
CA SER A 130 -5.80 12.16 7.68
C SER A 130 -7.30 12.51 7.62
N GLY A 131 -8.03 11.90 6.70
CA GLY A 131 -9.45 12.21 6.51
C GLY A 131 -9.71 13.45 5.66
N SER A 132 -8.69 14.06 5.06
CA SER A 132 -8.90 15.18 4.15
C SER A 132 -9.47 14.74 2.79
N ALA A 133 -9.34 13.45 2.47
CA ALA A 133 -9.99 12.85 1.32
C ALA A 133 -10.67 11.54 1.74
N SER A 134 -11.58 11.03 0.91
CA SER A 134 -12.25 9.75 1.11
C SER A 134 -12.57 9.12 -0.25
N GLY A 135 -12.93 7.84 -0.22
CA GLY A 135 -13.30 7.10 -1.42
C GLY A 135 -12.10 6.66 -2.25
N PRO A 136 -12.33 6.20 -3.49
CA PRO A 136 -11.25 5.70 -4.32
C PRO A 136 -10.41 6.82 -4.94
N ILE A 137 -9.10 6.59 -4.96
CA ILE A 137 -8.13 7.45 -5.63
C ILE A 137 -7.35 6.56 -6.60
N THR A 138 -7.24 6.98 -7.86
CA THR A 138 -6.44 6.25 -8.82
C THR A 138 -5.93 7.19 -9.91
N GLY A 139 -4.71 6.95 -10.36
CA GLY A 139 -4.17 7.57 -11.57
C GLY A 139 -4.47 6.78 -12.83
N ARG A 140 -5.19 5.66 -12.68
CA ARG A 140 -5.56 4.79 -13.79
C ARG A 140 -6.51 5.49 -14.73
N ALA A 141 -6.21 5.45 -16.01
CA ALA A 141 -7.12 5.95 -17.04
C ALA A 141 -8.22 4.91 -17.29
N ASP A 142 -9.43 5.37 -17.49
CA ASP A 142 -10.56 4.49 -17.84
C ASP A 142 -10.52 4.10 -19.33
#